data_1a3909b3d1fcf3808ee35f017a05b3ea
#
_entry.id   1a3909b3d1fcf3808ee35f017a05b3ea
#
_cell.length_a   1.000
_cell.length_b   1.000
_cell.length_c   1.000
_cell.angle_alpha   90.00
_cell.angle_beta   90.00
_cell.angle_gamma   90.00
#
_symmetry.space_group_name_H-M   'P 1'
#
loop_
_entity.id
_entity.type
_entity.pdbx_description
1 polymer ?
#
loop_
_entity_poly.entity_id
_entity_poly.type
_entity_poly.pdbx_seq_one_letter_code
_entity_poly.pdbx_strand_id
1 'polypeptide(L)'
;MAADCPAAGREPGAWRVQEEAGSRTLWETACVDVRDSANPVLVGARRWLARVNARHPWNHNEHFHGWILRNLPARRRAAVDVGCGTGVLAGKLAPHFARVTGIDADEGMAAAAGARLAQDPRVSIRHCRFEQFAAEAGDGQTDLITMVAVLHHLDLEDTLARIPGLLAPGGRLLVVGLARADSLPDLAADLISATANPVMGLIRHPRPARQAGGPAPGQPVMPVRDPATTLAEITAAATARLPGATVRRRLFFRYTLRWDKPPVTAPPPGSRNPATTR
;
A
#
# COMPACT_ATOMS: atom_id res chain seq x y z
N MET A 1 46.20 -24.10 43.06
CA MET A 1 45.82 -25.43 42.55
C MET A 1 44.73 -25.20 41.55
N ALA A 2 45.12 -25.25 40.31
CA ALA A 2 44.21 -25.12 39.15
C ALA A 2 43.62 -26.53 38.88
N ALA A 3 42.34 -26.57 38.55
CA ALA A 3 41.71 -27.76 38.01
C ALA A 3 41.08 -27.39 36.67
N ASP A 4 41.63 -27.98 35.63
CA ASP A 4 41.19 -27.93 34.22
C ASP A 4 39.77 -28.48 34.02
N CYS A 5 39.05 -27.79 33.18
CA CYS A 5 37.78 -28.31 32.61
C CYS A 5 37.98 -28.46 31.11
N PRO A 6 37.74 -29.68 30.52
CA PRO A 6 37.95 -29.92 29.10
C PRO A 6 36.79 -29.39 28.25
N ALA A 7 37.16 -28.73 27.17
CA ALA A 7 36.27 -28.36 26.07
C ALA A 7 35.73 -29.58 25.33
N ALA A 8 34.44 -29.70 25.24
CA ALA A 8 33.75 -30.62 24.31
C ALA A 8 33.07 -29.82 23.20
N GLY A 9 33.71 -29.85 22.03
CA GLY A 9 33.13 -29.35 20.79
C GLY A 9 31.94 -30.22 20.39
N ARG A 10 30.83 -29.55 20.06
CA ARG A 10 29.76 -30.09 19.24
C ARG A 10 29.59 -29.17 18.03
N GLU A 11 29.95 -29.71 16.90
CA GLU A 11 29.62 -29.12 15.62
C GLU A 11 28.09 -29.10 15.44
N PRO A 12 27.49 -27.99 14.94
CA PRO A 12 26.08 -28.01 14.59
C PRO A 12 25.88 -28.80 13.32
N GLY A 13 25.11 -29.88 13.43
CA GLY A 13 24.74 -30.79 12.34
C GLY A 13 24.11 -29.98 11.19
N ALA A 14 24.69 -30.18 10.01
CA ALA A 14 24.16 -29.73 8.74
C ALA A 14 22.81 -30.43 8.49
N TRP A 15 21.70 -29.68 8.60
CA TRP A 15 20.41 -30.13 8.12
C TRP A 15 20.46 -30.13 6.59
N ARG A 16 20.62 -31.32 6.01
CA ARG A 16 20.33 -31.50 4.59
C ARG A 16 18.83 -31.36 4.41
N VAL A 17 18.42 -30.22 3.83
CA VAL A 17 17.12 -30.11 3.19
C VAL A 17 17.18 -31.07 2.00
N GLN A 18 16.48 -32.20 2.08
CA GLN A 18 16.15 -32.98 0.89
C GLN A 18 15.25 -32.11 0.04
N GLU A 19 15.77 -31.61 -1.09
CA GLU A 19 14.97 -31.13 -2.19
C GLU A 19 14.12 -32.29 -2.70
N GLU A 20 12.88 -32.37 -2.23
CA GLU A 20 11.86 -33.12 -2.94
C GLU A 20 11.70 -32.46 -4.30
N ALA A 21 12.12 -33.17 -5.35
CA ALA A 21 11.84 -32.83 -6.73
C ALA A 21 10.33 -32.98 -6.96
N GLY A 22 9.54 -32.08 -6.39
CA GLY A 22 8.13 -31.89 -6.69
C GLY A 22 8.01 -31.48 -8.15
N SER A 23 7.23 -32.21 -8.92
CA SER A 23 6.90 -31.95 -10.31
C SER A 23 6.47 -30.47 -10.48
N ARG A 24 7.35 -29.64 -11.04
CA ARG A 24 6.99 -28.29 -11.47
C ARG A 24 5.84 -28.44 -12.46
N THR A 25 4.72 -27.87 -12.12
CA THR A 25 3.54 -27.87 -12.99
C THR A 25 3.86 -27.13 -14.28
N LEU A 26 3.29 -27.57 -15.41
CA LEU A 26 3.57 -27.00 -16.75
C LEU A 26 3.40 -25.47 -16.83
N TRP A 27 2.63 -24.87 -15.91
CA TRP A 27 2.45 -23.42 -15.85
C TRP A 27 3.66 -22.70 -15.19
N GLU A 28 4.39 -23.32 -14.27
CA GLU A 28 5.65 -22.74 -13.70
C GLU A 28 6.75 -22.66 -14.74
N THR A 29 6.73 -23.57 -15.73
CA THR A 29 7.67 -23.56 -16.86
C THR A 29 7.24 -22.57 -17.96
N ALA A 30 5.95 -22.22 -18.03
CA ALA A 30 5.42 -21.27 -19.03
C ALA A 30 5.48 -19.81 -18.56
N CYS A 31 5.67 -19.54 -17.27
CA CYS A 31 6.02 -18.22 -16.79
C CYS A 31 7.48 -17.89 -17.18
N VAL A 32 7.69 -17.62 -18.46
CA VAL A 32 8.87 -16.89 -18.91
C VAL A 32 8.80 -15.57 -18.15
N ASP A 33 9.69 -15.41 -17.18
CA ASP A 33 9.83 -14.11 -16.54
C ASP A 33 10.32 -13.13 -17.61
N VAL A 34 9.35 -12.43 -18.20
CA VAL A 34 9.58 -11.45 -19.27
C VAL A 34 10.57 -10.38 -18.80
N ARG A 35 10.73 -10.24 -17.47
CA ARG A 35 11.65 -9.30 -16.84
C ARG A 35 13.11 -9.78 -16.94
N ASP A 36 13.36 -11.09 -16.85
CA ASP A 36 14.70 -11.66 -16.87
C ASP A 36 15.05 -12.33 -18.22
N SER A 37 14.16 -12.23 -19.20
CA SER A 37 14.41 -12.80 -20.53
C SER A 37 15.61 -12.15 -21.21
N ALA A 38 16.60 -12.96 -21.60
CA ALA A 38 17.74 -12.56 -22.42
C ALA A 38 17.40 -12.39 -23.91
N ASN A 39 16.15 -12.61 -24.32
CA ASN A 39 15.75 -12.47 -25.72
C ASN A 39 15.97 -11.02 -26.20
N PRO A 40 16.80 -10.79 -27.25
CA PRO A 40 17.19 -9.45 -27.70
C PRO A 40 15.99 -8.58 -28.12
N VAL A 41 14.92 -9.20 -28.64
CA VAL A 41 13.69 -8.50 -29.03
C VAL A 41 12.96 -7.97 -27.79
N LEU A 42 12.84 -8.80 -26.77
CA LEU A 42 12.22 -8.41 -25.49
C LEU A 42 13.05 -7.35 -24.76
N VAL A 43 14.36 -7.49 -24.77
CA VAL A 43 15.29 -6.49 -24.22
C VAL A 43 15.16 -5.16 -24.98
N GLY A 44 15.08 -5.19 -26.31
CA GLY A 44 14.87 -4.01 -27.15
C GLY A 44 13.53 -3.32 -26.86
N ALA A 45 12.43 -4.09 -26.78
CA ALA A 45 11.12 -3.58 -26.45
C ALA A 45 11.07 -2.94 -25.04
N ARG A 46 11.68 -3.59 -24.04
CA ARG A 46 11.80 -3.04 -22.67
C ARG A 46 12.57 -1.72 -22.65
N ARG A 47 13.71 -1.64 -23.36
CA ARG A 47 14.49 -0.40 -23.45
C ARG A 47 13.70 0.71 -24.15
N TRP A 48 12.93 0.38 -25.18
CA TRP A 48 12.06 1.34 -25.86
C TRP A 48 10.95 1.84 -24.93
N LEU A 49 10.23 0.94 -24.26
CA LEU A 49 9.21 1.28 -23.27
C LEU A 49 9.76 2.15 -22.16
N ALA A 50 10.94 1.81 -21.63
CA ALA A 50 11.62 2.61 -20.60
C ALA A 50 11.93 4.04 -21.08
N ARG A 51 12.38 4.19 -22.33
CA ARG A 51 12.64 5.52 -22.94
C ARG A 51 11.36 6.34 -23.12
N VAL A 52 10.27 5.72 -23.55
CA VAL A 52 8.97 6.39 -23.68
C VAL A 52 8.45 6.82 -22.32
N ASN A 53 8.50 5.95 -21.33
CA ASN A 53 8.11 6.28 -19.96
C ASN A 53 8.96 7.40 -19.34
N ALA A 54 10.26 7.42 -19.62
CA ALA A 54 11.16 8.50 -19.18
C ALA A 54 10.83 9.85 -19.83
N ARG A 55 10.37 9.85 -21.10
CA ARG A 55 9.97 11.07 -21.81
C ARG A 55 8.59 11.58 -21.40
N HIS A 56 7.71 10.68 -20.98
CA HIS A 56 6.35 10.99 -20.58
C HIS A 56 6.08 10.39 -19.19
N PRO A 57 6.79 10.88 -18.13
CA PRO A 57 6.67 10.32 -16.79
C PRO A 57 5.29 10.59 -16.25
N TRP A 58 4.60 9.54 -15.82
CA TRP A 58 3.37 9.67 -15.09
C TRP A 58 3.39 8.81 -13.84
N ASN A 59 2.75 9.30 -12.79
CA ASN A 59 2.75 8.64 -11.50
C ASN A 59 1.48 7.77 -11.37
N HIS A 60 1.66 6.44 -11.40
CA HIS A 60 0.58 5.48 -11.24
C HIS A 60 -0.20 5.69 -9.94
N ASN A 61 0.49 6.06 -8.86
CA ASN A 61 -0.14 6.31 -7.58
C ASN A 61 -1.08 7.51 -7.65
N GLU A 62 -0.65 8.59 -8.30
CA GLU A 62 -1.47 9.79 -8.48
C GLU A 62 -2.70 9.56 -9.35
N HIS A 63 -2.67 8.59 -10.27
CA HIS A 63 -3.83 8.21 -11.07
C HIS A 63 -5.01 7.79 -10.18
N PHE A 64 -4.72 7.09 -9.09
CA PHE A 64 -5.74 6.59 -8.19
C PHE A 64 -6.22 7.61 -7.14
N HIS A 65 -5.56 8.77 -7.00
CA HIS A 65 -6.05 9.82 -6.11
C HIS A 65 -7.48 10.25 -6.47
N GLY A 66 -7.82 10.30 -7.76
CA GLY A 66 -9.18 10.58 -8.21
C GLY A 66 -10.20 9.54 -7.74
N TRP A 67 -9.82 8.25 -7.67
CA TRP A 67 -10.67 7.21 -7.10
C TRP A 67 -10.86 7.42 -5.59
N ILE A 68 -9.80 7.74 -4.85
CA ILE A 68 -9.88 8.04 -3.42
C ILE A 68 -10.82 9.19 -3.17
N LEU A 69 -10.64 10.32 -3.89
CA LEU A 69 -11.46 11.53 -3.71
C LEU A 69 -12.95 11.30 -4.05
N ARG A 70 -13.28 10.40 -4.98
CA ARG A 70 -14.67 10.03 -5.26
C ARG A 70 -15.28 9.06 -4.24
N ASN A 71 -14.46 8.48 -3.37
CA ASN A 71 -14.90 7.51 -2.36
C ASN A 71 -14.72 8.01 -0.93
N LEU A 72 -14.65 9.30 -0.70
CA LEU A 72 -14.54 9.86 0.65
C LEU A 72 -15.77 9.49 1.51
N PRO A 73 -15.63 9.27 2.83
CA PRO A 73 -16.75 9.02 3.72
C PRO A 73 -17.64 10.27 3.85
N ALA A 74 -18.84 10.10 4.38
CA ALA A 74 -19.75 11.24 4.62
C ALA A 74 -19.19 12.19 5.70
N ARG A 75 -18.70 11.61 6.81
CA ARG A 75 -18.07 12.37 7.88
C ARG A 75 -16.61 12.65 7.54
N ARG A 76 -16.14 13.88 7.76
CA ARG A 76 -14.84 14.37 7.27
C ARG A 76 -14.11 15.23 8.30
N ARG A 77 -14.04 14.78 9.55
CA ARG A 77 -13.32 15.50 10.61
C ARG A 77 -11.83 15.22 10.54
N ALA A 78 -11.44 13.94 10.42
CA ALA A 78 -10.05 13.55 10.44
C ALA A 78 -9.75 12.48 9.37
N ALA A 79 -8.66 12.68 8.63
CA ALA A 79 -8.10 11.71 7.71
C ALA A 79 -6.64 11.39 8.08
N VAL A 80 -6.23 10.15 7.85
CA VAL A 80 -4.85 9.69 7.99
C VAL A 80 -4.39 9.12 6.65
N ASP A 81 -3.27 9.64 6.14
CA ASP A 81 -2.60 9.16 4.93
C ASP A 81 -1.33 8.40 5.35
N VAL A 82 -1.39 7.07 5.29
CA VAL A 82 -0.30 6.17 5.71
C VAL A 82 0.65 5.95 4.56
N GLY A 83 1.95 6.16 4.78
CA GLY A 83 2.97 6.18 3.73
C GLY A 83 2.73 7.37 2.80
N CYS A 84 2.60 8.57 3.36
CA CYS A 84 2.19 9.77 2.62
C CYS A 84 3.23 10.24 1.59
N GLY A 85 4.44 9.68 1.60
CA GLY A 85 5.53 10.09 0.72
C GLY A 85 5.77 11.58 0.80
N THR A 86 5.79 12.26 -0.34
CA THR A 86 5.95 13.74 -0.41
C THR A 86 4.65 14.52 -0.14
N GLY A 87 3.61 13.90 0.43
CA GLY A 87 2.39 14.56 0.88
C GLY A 87 1.40 14.96 -0.22
N VAL A 88 1.53 14.42 -1.45
CA VAL A 88 0.65 14.80 -2.57
C VAL A 88 -0.81 14.44 -2.29
N LEU A 89 -1.09 13.25 -1.75
CA LEU A 89 -2.46 12.84 -1.42
C LEU A 89 -2.96 13.61 -0.18
N ALA A 90 -2.14 13.73 0.85
CA ALA A 90 -2.48 14.49 2.05
C ALA A 90 -2.91 15.93 1.70
N GLY A 91 -2.19 16.61 0.81
CA GLY A 91 -2.57 17.93 0.30
C GLY A 91 -3.91 17.96 -0.48
N LYS A 92 -4.20 16.89 -1.24
CA LYS A 92 -5.49 16.75 -1.95
C LYS A 92 -6.65 16.45 -1.00
N LEU A 93 -6.39 15.81 0.15
CA LEU A 93 -7.38 15.53 1.18
C LEU A 93 -7.69 16.77 2.05
N ALA A 94 -6.74 17.68 2.24
CA ALA A 94 -6.86 18.85 3.10
C ALA A 94 -8.11 19.72 2.82
N PRO A 95 -8.52 19.99 1.57
CA PRO A 95 -9.77 20.73 1.30
C PRO A 95 -11.05 20.01 1.73
N HIS A 96 -10.97 18.71 1.99
CA HIS A 96 -12.12 17.85 2.27
C HIS A 96 -12.27 17.46 3.75
N PHE A 97 -11.25 17.67 4.57
CA PHE A 97 -11.23 17.28 5.99
C PHE A 97 -10.84 18.45 6.89
N ALA A 98 -11.37 18.43 8.11
CA ALA A 98 -10.96 19.43 9.11
C ALA A 98 -9.50 19.23 9.56
N ARG A 99 -9.02 17.97 9.56
CA ARG A 99 -7.63 17.62 9.85
C ARG A 99 -7.17 16.48 8.96
N VAL A 100 -5.93 16.54 8.48
CA VAL A 100 -5.26 15.47 7.74
C VAL A 100 -3.91 15.21 8.41
N THR A 101 -3.66 13.98 8.78
CA THR A 101 -2.35 13.55 9.29
C THR A 101 -1.71 12.66 8.24
N GLY A 102 -0.57 13.08 7.69
CA GLY A 102 0.30 12.23 6.89
C GLY A 102 1.34 11.58 7.77
N ILE A 103 1.55 10.28 7.63
CA ILE A 103 2.64 9.56 8.30
C ILE A 103 3.52 8.88 7.27
N ASP A 104 4.83 8.90 7.50
CA ASP A 104 5.80 8.16 6.69
C ASP A 104 6.93 7.64 7.57
N ALA A 105 7.41 6.43 7.27
CA ALA A 105 8.52 5.82 7.97
C ALA A 105 9.88 6.31 7.47
N ASP A 106 9.92 6.95 6.29
CA ASP A 106 11.11 7.58 5.74
C ASP A 106 11.17 9.04 6.15
N GLU A 107 12.26 9.41 6.83
CA GLU A 107 12.48 10.76 7.35
C GLU A 107 12.54 11.81 6.23
N GLY A 108 13.19 11.48 5.12
CA GLY A 108 13.32 12.38 3.98
C GLY A 108 11.97 12.65 3.29
N MET A 109 11.12 11.62 3.18
CA MET A 109 9.76 11.76 2.65
C MET A 109 8.89 12.59 3.59
N ALA A 110 8.93 12.31 4.90
CA ALA A 110 8.18 13.08 5.90
C ALA A 110 8.61 14.55 5.92
N ALA A 111 9.92 14.82 5.87
CA ALA A 111 10.45 16.19 5.79
C ALA A 111 10.00 16.91 4.51
N ALA A 112 10.06 16.23 3.35
CA ALA A 112 9.61 16.81 2.07
C ALA A 112 8.11 17.10 2.08
N ALA A 113 7.28 16.21 2.66
CA ALA A 113 5.86 16.42 2.84
C ALA A 113 5.56 17.60 3.77
N GLY A 114 6.28 17.68 4.90
CA GLY A 114 6.17 18.76 5.86
C GLY A 114 6.50 20.11 5.24
N ALA A 115 7.60 20.21 4.49
CA ALA A 115 7.97 21.43 3.77
C ALA A 115 6.94 21.82 2.72
N ARG A 116 6.41 20.84 1.96
CA ARG A 116 5.39 21.08 0.93
C ARG A 116 4.08 21.61 1.50
N LEU A 117 3.67 21.14 2.66
CA LEU A 117 2.35 21.39 3.24
C LEU A 117 2.40 22.34 4.46
N ALA A 118 3.55 22.95 4.72
CA ALA A 118 3.79 23.83 5.87
C ALA A 118 2.79 24.99 6.00
N GLN A 119 2.20 25.43 4.90
CA GLN A 119 1.27 26.57 4.89
C GLN A 119 -0.20 26.16 5.11
N ASP A 120 -0.52 24.86 5.12
CA ASP A 120 -1.89 24.40 5.35
C ASP A 120 -2.08 23.97 6.81
N PRO A 121 -2.77 24.77 7.64
CA PRO A 121 -2.92 24.48 9.07
C PRO A 121 -3.76 23.23 9.35
N ARG A 122 -4.44 22.69 8.35
CA ARG A 122 -5.22 21.45 8.47
C ARG A 122 -4.35 20.20 8.38
N VAL A 123 -3.11 20.32 7.89
CA VAL A 123 -2.23 19.18 7.62
C VAL A 123 -1.12 19.13 8.66
N SER A 124 -0.93 17.95 9.24
CA SER A 124 0.25 17.63 10.05
C SER A 124 0.96 16.42 9.45
N ILE A 125 2.28 16.50 9.36
CA ILE A 125 3.13 15.38 8.90
C ILE A 125 3.94 14.85 10.07
N ARG A 126 3.99 13.52 10.19
CA ARG A 126 4.74 12.84 11.24
C ARG A 126 5.70 11.83 10.63
N HIS A 127 6.95 11.88 11.04
CA HIS A 127 7.91 10.80 10.80
C HIS A 127 7.67 9.70 11.83
N CYS A 128 6.95 8.65 11.46
CA CYS A 128 6.73 7.48 12.30
C CYS A 128 6.25 6.28 11.47
N ARG A 129 6.42 5.07 12.02
CA ARG A 129 5.85 3.84 11.44
C ARG A 129 4.35 3.75 11.75
N PHE A 130 3.63 2.97 10.95
CA PHE A 130 2.20 2.75 11.14
C PHE A 130 1.87 2.14 12.51
N GLU A 131 2.67 1.17 12.96
CA GLU A 131 2.48 0.48 14.25
C GLU A 131 2.59 1.45 15.43
N GLN A 132 3.57 2.36 15.37
CA GLN A 132 3.76 3.41 16.37
C GLN A 132 2.58 4.38 16.35
N PHE A 133 2.19 4.87 15.18
CA PHE A 133 1.02 5.73 15.05
C PHE A 133 -0.24 5.06 15.62
N ALA A 134 -0.48 3.79 15.27
CA ALA A 134 -1.66 3.05 15.71
C ALA A 134 -1.68 2.82 17.24
N ALA A 135 -0.53 2.69 17.89
CA ALA A 135 -0.42 2.57 19.34
C ALA A 135 -0.69 3.89 20.08
N GLU A 136 -0.39 5.02 19.46
CA GLU A 136 -0.58 6.37 20.05
C GLU A 136 -1.95 6.97 19.71
N ALA A 137 -2.56 6.53 18.61
CA ALA A 137 -3.83 7.07 18.16
C ALA A 137 -4.98 6.59 19.03
N GLY A 138 -5.86 7.51 19.42
CA GLY A 138 -7.09 7.17 20.15
C GLY A 138 -8.09 6.42 19.27
N ASP A 139 -8.83 5.52 19.87
CA ASP A 139 -9.85 4.71 19.20
C ASP A 139 -10.97 5.55 18.59
N GLY A 140 -11.37 5.18 17.38
CA GLY A 140 -12.55 5.73 16.72
C GLY A 140 -12.47 7.21 16.37
N GLN A 141 -11.28 7.78 16.23
CA GLN A 141 -11.13 9.22 15.96
C GLN A 141 -10.94 9.57 14.49
N THR A 142 -10.66 8.59 13.65
CA THR A 142 -10.35 8.78 12.22
C THR A 142 -11.55 8.44 11.34
N ASP A 143 -11.92 9.35 10.44
CA ASP A 143 -13.02 9.12 9.50
C ASP A 143 -12.56 8.48 8.18
N LEU A 144 -11.28 8.68 7.81
CA LEU A 144 -10.66 8.10 6.62
C LEU A 144 -9.22 7.65 6.92
N ILE A 145 -8.91 6.43 6.54
CA ILE A 145 -7.51 5.97 6.43
C ILE A 145 -7.23 5.66 4.96
N THR A 146 -6.15 6.22 4.43
CA THR A 146 -5.67 5.94 3.07
C THR A 146 -4.30 5.26 3.11
N MET A 147 -4.09 4.29 2.21
CA MET A 147 -2.82 3.61 2.01
C MET A 147 -2.57 3.48 0.50
N VAL A 148 -1.61 4.23 -0.05
CA VAL A 148 -1.29 4.19 -1.48
C VAL A 148 0.12 3.66 -1.68
N ALA A 149 0.23 2.46 -2.25
CA ALA A 149 1.48 1.75 -2.48
C ALA A 149 2.32 1.55 -1.20
N VAL A 150 1.68 1.32 -0.07
CA VAL A 150 2.36 1.14 1.23
C VAL A 150 2.06 -0.21 1.89
N LEU A 151 0.85 -0.78 1.72
CA LEU A 151 0.43 -1.98 2.45
C LEU A 151 1.36 -3.18 2.26
N HIS A 152 2.02 -3.32 1.10
CA HIS A 152 3.00 -4.38 0.82
C HIS A 152 4.34 -4.22 1.57
N HIS A 153 4.56 -3.10 2.28
CA HIS A 153 5.69 -2.88 3.17
C HIS A 153 5.38 -3.21 4.63
N LEU A 154 4.10 -3.40 4.96
CA LEU A 154 3.61 -3.64 6.31
C LEU A 154 3.27 -5.11 6.51
N ASP A 155 3.16 -5.55 7.77
CA ASP A 155 2.52 -6.82 8.08
C ASP A 155 1.03 -6.72 7.77
N LEU A 156 0.55 -7.56 6.85
CA LEU A 156 -0.80 -7.49 6.32
C LEU A 156 -1.85 -7.76 7.41
N GLU A 157 -1.66 -8.85 8.17
CA GLU A 157 -2.63 -9.29 9.18
C GLU A 157 -2.71 -8.31 10.36
N ASP A 158 -1.55 -7.90 10.89
CA ASP A 158 -1.48 -6.94 12.00
C ASP A 158 -2.04 -5.57 11.58
N THR A 159 -1.69 -5.11 10.38
CA THR A 159 -2.18 -3.83 9.85
C THR A 159 -3.71 -3.83 9.74
N LEU A 160 -4.30 -4.86 9.10
CA LEU A 160 -5.75 -4.93 8.92
C LEU A 160 -6.48 -5.12 10.25
N ALA A 161 -5.88 -5.82 11.22
CA ALA A 161 -6.46 -6.00 12.55
C ALA A 161 -6.57 -4.69 13.35
N ARG A 162 -5.66 -3.73 13.14
CA ARG A 162 -5.66 -2.42 13.83
C ARG A 162 -6.65 -1.42 13.24
N ILE A 163 -6.98 -1.53 11.95
CA ILE A 163 -7.85 -0.57 11.25
C ILE A 163 -9.21 -0.35 11.93
N PRO A 164 -9.93 -1.41 12.38
CA PRO A 164 -11.22 -1.21 13.05
C PRO A 164 -11.15 -0.35 14.32
N GLY A 165 -10.08 -0.47 15.12
CA GLY A 165 -9.87 0.37 16.29
C GLY A 165 -9.71 1.84 15.93
N LEU A 166 -8.90 2.15 14.95
CA LEU A 166 -8.56 3.52 14.53
C LEU A 166 -9.73 4.27 13.89
N LEU A 167 -10.57 3.56 13.12
CA LEU A 167 -11.69 4.18 12.41
C LEU A 167 -12.87 4.45 13.34
N ALA A 168 -13.44 5.61 13.19
CA ALA A 168 -14.72 5.96 13.77
C ALA A 168 -15.86 5.14 13.13
N PRO A 169 -16.99 4.91 13.82
CA PRO A 169 -18.16 4.31 13.21
C PRO A 169 -18.59 5.08 11.96
N GLY A 170 -18.81 4.37 10.84
CA GLY A 170 -19.05 4.97 9.52
C GLY A 170 -17.79 5.52 8.84
N GLY A 171 -16.62 5.37 9.46
CA GLY A 171 -15.34 5.70 8.85
C GLY A 171 -14.93 4.68 7.78
N ARG A 172 -13.96 5.04 6.95
CA ARG A 172 -13.59 4.29 5.74
C ARG A 172 -12.10 4.05 5.64
N LEU A 173 -11.74 2.83 5.22
CA LEU A 173 -10.41 2.48 4.73
C LEU A 173 -10.43 2.47 3.20
N LEU A 174 -9.45 3.13 2.58
CA LEU A 174 -9.19 3.08 1.14
C LEU A 174 -7.73 2.70 0.90
N VAL A 175 -7.51 1.56 0.25
CA VAL A 175 -6.17 1.10 -0.12
C VAL A 175 -6.04 1.04 -1.64
N VAL A 176 -4.92 1.52 -2.14
CA VAL A 176 -4.43 1.28 -3.51
C VAL A 176 -3.10 0.58 -3.36
N GLY A 177 -3.07 -0.72 -3.59
CA GLY A 177 -1.89 -1.55 -3.32
C GLY A 177 -1.34 -2.25 -4.56
N LEU A 178 -0.20 -2.90 -4.36
CA LEU A 178 0.42 -3.83 -5.29
C LEU A 178 0.23 -5.24 -4.76
N ALA A 179 0.03 -6.20 -5.68
CA ALA A 179 -0.03 -7.62 -5.35
C ALA A 179 0.90 -8.38 -6.30
N ARG A 180 1.45 -9.50 -5.82
CA ARG A 180 2.20 -10.42 -6.67
C ARG A 180 1.24 -11.09 -7.66
N ALA A 181 1.64 -11.14 -8.94
CA ALA A 181 0.93 -11.89 -9.94
C ALA A 181 1.17 -13.40 -9.72
N ASP A 182 0.11 -14.18 -9.62
CA ASP A 182 0.16 -15.64 -9.40
C ASP A 182 -0.80 -16.42 -10.31
N SER A 183 -1.49 -15.73 -11.22
CA SER A 183 -2.49 -16.33 -12.10
C SER A 183 -2.37 -15.82 -13.53
N LEU A 184 -2.91 -16.60 -14.52
CA LEU A 184 -2.96 -16.18 -15.92
C LEU A 184 -3.74 -14.86 -16.13
N PRO A 185 -4.88 -14.61 -15.47
CA PRO A 185 -5.54 -13.30 -15.50
C PRO A 185 -4.66 -12.16 -14.97
N ASP A 186 -3.75 -12.46 -14.01
CA ASP A 186 -2.80 -11.48 -13.49
C ASP A 186 -1.77 -11.11 -14.53
N LEU A 187 -1.17 -12.11 -15.18
CA LEU A 187 -0.21 -11.91 -16.26
C LEU A 187 -0.84 -11.16 -17.44
N ALA A 188 -2.08 -11.47 -17.80
CA ALA A 188 -2.80 -10.75 -18.85
C ALA A 188 -3.04 -9.28 -18.46
N ALA A 189 -3.47 -9.02 -17.23
CA ALA A 189 -3.65 -7.65 -16.72
C ALA A 189 -2.32 -6.88 -16.67
N ASP A 190 -1.22 -7.55 -16.31
CA ASP A 190 0.12 -6.98 -16.27
C ASP A 190 0.64 -6.66 -17.69
N LEU A 191 0.39 -7.52 -18.66
CA LEU A 191 0.74 -7.28 -20.05
C LEU A 191 -0.06 -6.09 -20.63
N ILE A 192 -1.38 -6.04 -20.38
CA ILE A 192 -2.23 -4.90 -20.75
C ILE A 192 -1.71 -3.62 -20.06
N SER A 193 -1.36 -3.71 -18.79
CA SER A 193 -0.83 -2.57 -18.03
C SER A 193 0.51 -2.08 -18.58
N ALA A 194 1.40 -3.00 -18.94
CA ALA A 194 2.70 -2.66 -19.52
C ALA A 194 2.55 -1.94 -20.88
N THR A 195 1.60 -2.35 -21.72
CA THR A 195 1.32 -1.73 -23.02
C THR A 195 0.53 -0.42 -22.89
N ALA A 196 -0.41 -0.34 -21.95
CA ALA A 196 -1.20 0.86 -21.70
C ALA A 196 -0.39 1.97 -21.01
N ASN A 197 0.69 1.62 -20.32
CA ASN A 197 1.50 2.56 -19.53
C ASN A 197 2.09 3.70 -20.37
N PRO A 198 2.81 3.46 -21.49
CA PRO A 198 3.33 4.53 -22.34
C PRO A 198 2.23 5.35 -23.02
N VAL A 199 1.10 4.71 -23.37
CA VAL A 199 -0.04 5.41 -23.95
C VAL A 199 -0.64 6.39 -22.95
N MET A 200 -0.80 5.97 -21.70
CA MET A 200 -1.31 6.85 -20.63
C MET A 200 -0.31 7.98 -20.32
N GLY A 201 0.98 7.69 -20.33
CA GLY A 201 2.03 8.71 -20.21
C GLY A 201 1.91 9.78 -21.29
N LEU A 202 1.72 9.38 -22.54
CA LEU A 202 1.55 10.27 -23.69
C LEU A 202 0.25 11.10 -23.59
N ILE A 203 -0.86 10.49 -23.18
CA ILE A 203 -2.15 11.19 -23.01
C ILE A 203 -2.07 12.23 -21.87
N ARG A 204 -1.44 11.89 -20.75
CA ARG A 204 -1.34 12.77 -19.59
C ARG A 204 -0.29 13.87 -19.77
N HIS A 205 0.79 13.56 -20.46
CA HIS A 205 1.92 14.45 -20.72
C HIS A 205 2.27 14.44 -22.20
N PRO A 206 1.44 15.04 -23.09
CA PRO A 206 1.64 15.02 -24.55
C PRO A 206 2.92 15.74 -24.95
N ARG A 207 3.43 16.64 -24.13
CA ARG A 207 4.75 17.26 -24.33
C ARG A 207 5.79 16.46 -23.57
N PRO A 208 6.87 16.00 -24.25
CA PRO A 208 7.94 15.28 -23.56
C PRO A 208 8.51 16.18 -22.46
N ALA A 209 8.71 15.59 -21.29
CA ALA A 209 9.47 16.28 -20.24
C ALA A 209 10.84 16.64 -20.84
N ARG A 210 11.20 17.92 -20.80
CA ARG A 210 12.60 18.30 -21.00
C ARG A 210 13.40 17.44 -20.04
N GLN A 211 14.42 16.75 -20.53
CA GLN A 211 15.27 15.86 -19.74
C GLN A 211 15.58 16.56 -18.41
N ALA A 212 14.77 16.36 -17.42
CA ALA A 212 15.18 16.52 -16.07
C ALA A 212 16.20 15.39 -15.89
N GLY A 213 17.48 15.73 -15.80
CA GLY A 213 18.47 14.80 -15.27
C GLY A 213 17.84 14.10 -14.09
N GLY A 214 18.24 12.86 -13.77
CA GLY A 214 17.63 12.03 -12.73
C GLY A 214 17.21 12.81 -11.47
N PRO A 215 16.62 12.17 -10.47
CA PRO A 215 16.06 12.88 -9.32
C PRO A 215 17.02 13.98 -8.89
N ALA A 216 16.49 15.20 -8.69
CA ALA A 216 17.34 16.34 -8.35
C ALA A 216 18.23 15.95 -7.16
N PRO A 217 19.52 16.37 -7.11
CA PRO A 217 20.36 16.06 -5.97
C PRO A 217 19.65 16.41 -4.66
N GLY A 218 19.43 15.40 -3.78
CA GLY A 218 18.70 15.57 -2.53
C GLY A 218 17.21 15.23 -2.56
N GLN A 219 16.63 14.83 -3.70
CA GLN A 219 15.29 14.24 -3.67
C GLN A 219 15.34 12.82 -3.10
N PRO A 220 14.54 12.51 -2.06
CA PRO A 220 14.49 11.17 -1.50
C PRO A 220 13.99 10.19 -2.57
N VAL A 221 14.72 9.09 -2.72
CA VAL A 221 14.34 7.99 -3.62
C VAL A 221 13.38 7.08 -2.84
N MET A 222 12.18 6.92 -3.36
CA MET A 222 11.18 6.02 -2.76
C MET A 222 11.72 4.58 -2.78
N PRO A 223 11.78 3.88 -1.62
CA PRO A 223 12.20 2.49 -1.58
C PRO A 223 11.22 1.63 -2.39
N VAL A 224 11.74 0.89 -3.37
CA VAL A 224 10.94 -0.04 -4.17
C VAL A 224 11.13 -1.44 -3.58
N ARG A 225 10.03 -2.03 -3.11
CA ARG A 225 9.99 -3.44 -2.70
C ARG A 225 8.91 -4.14 -3.53
N ASP A 226 9.27 -5.29 -4.10
CA ASP A 226 8.29 -6.12 -4.79
C ASP A 226 7.27 -6.70 -3.79
N PRO A 227 5.98 -6.75 -4.15
CA PRO A 227 4.95 -7.31 -3.29
C PRO A 227 5.19 -8.81 -3.11
N ALA A 228 5.21 -9.26 -1.84
CA ALA A 228 5.34 -10.68 -1.51
C ALA A 228 3.98 -11.41 -1.57
N THR A 229 2.87 -10.69 -1.30
CA THR A 229 1.52 -11.23 -1.17
C THR A 229 0.73 -11.17 -2.48
N THR A 230 -0.05 -12.20 -2.73
CA THR A 230 -0.97 -12.32 -3.86
C THR A 230 -2.28 -11.58 -3.61
N LEU A 231 -3.05 -11.34 -4.66
CA LEU A 231 -4.38 -10.72 -4.50
C LEU A 231 -5.35 -11.64 -3.75
N ALA A 232 -5.20 -12.95 -3.88
CA ALA A 232 -6.00 -13.94 -3.17
C ALA A 232 -5.74 -13.88 -1.66
N GLU A 233 -4.48 -13.86 -1.24
CA GLU A 233 -4.07 -13.71 0.17
C GLU A 233 -4.57 -12.39 0.76
N ILE A 234 -4.42 -11.28 0.05
CA ILE A 234 -4.93 -9.97 0.47
C ILE A 234 -6.45 -9.99 0.65
N THR A 235 -7.17 -10.65 -0.28
CA THR A 235 -8.63 -10.76 -0.22
C THR A 235 -9.06 -11.62 0.97
N ALA A 236 -8.38 -12.73 1.23
CA ALA A 236 -8.64 -13.59 2.36
C ALA A 236 -8.43 -12.86 3.70
N ALA A 237 -7.29 -12.21 3.87
CA ALA A 237 -6.97 -11.40 5.06
C ALA A 237 -7.99 -10.26 5.27
N ALA A 238 -8.32 -9.54 4.18
CA ALA A 238 -9.31 -8.47 4.24
C ALA A 238 -10.70 -8.98 4.62
N THR A 239 -11.13 -10.12 4.10
CA THR A 239 -12.43 -10.72 4.44
C THR A 239 -12.48 -11.17 5.91
N ALA A 240 -11.39 -11.73 6.40
CA ALA A 240 -11.29 -12.20 7.79
C ALA A 240 -11.27 -11.05 8.81
N ARG A 241 -10.54 -9.98 8.53
CA ARG A 241 -10.32 -8.86 9.49
C ARG A 241 -11.31 -7.72 9.32
N LEU A 242 -11.85 -7.52 8.12
CA LEU A 242 -12.70 -6.41 7.74
C LEU A 242 -13.97 -6.92 7.04
N PRO A 243 -14.96 -7.46 7.78
CA PRO A 243 -16.18 -8.01 7.20
C PRO A 243 -16.88 -7.01 6.28
N GLY A 244 -17.19 -7.43 5.05
CA GLY A 244 -17.76 -6.58 4.02
C GLY A 244 -16.74 -5.76 3.22
N ALA A 245 -15.44 -5.97 3.42
CA ALA A 245 -14.41 -5.35 2.58
C ALA A 245 -14.56 -5.77 1.11
N THR A 246 -14.30 -4.82 0.22
CA THR A 246 -14.32 -5.06 -1.24
C THR A 246 -12.91 -4.89 -1.78
N VAL A 247 -12.34 -5.98 -2.31
CA VAL A 247 -11.05 -5.97 -3.01
C VAL A 247 -11.30 -6.12 -4.50
N ARG A 248 -10.71 -5.24 -5.31
CA ARG A 248 -10.87 -5.27 -6.77
C ARG A 248 -9.54 -5.08 -7.47
N ARG A 249 -9.22 -5.96 -8.42
CA ARG A 249 -8.11 -5.77 -9.35
C ARG A 249 -8.32 -4.51 -10.19
N ARG A 250 -7.22 -3.82 -10.47
CA ARG A 250 -7.18 -2.63 -11.33
C ARG A 250 -6.06 -2.78 -12.36
N LEU A 251 -6.08 -1.92 -13.38
CA LEU A 251 -4.95 -1.79 -14.30
C LEU A 251 -3.73 -1.19 -13.58
N PHE A 252 -2.59 -1.23 -14.27
CA PHE A 252 -1.31 -0.66 -13.82
C PHE A 252 -0.76 -1.33 -12.56
N PHE A 253 -0.87 -2.68 -12.51
CA PHE A 253 -0.33 -3.51 -11.43
C PHE A 253 -0.91 -3.17 -10.06
N ARG A 254 -2.15 -2.68 -10.00
CA ARG A 254 -2.79 -2.22 -8.76
C ARG A 254 -4.04 -3.02 -8.44
N TYR A 255 -4.35 -3.02 -7.15
CA TYR A 255 -5.67 -3.36 -6.65
C TYR A 255 -6.22 -2.21 -5.80
N THR A 256 -7.53 -2.20 -5.58
CA THR A 256 -8.18 -1.30 -4.63
C THR A 256 -8.87 -2.14 -3.56
N LEU A 257 -8.71 -1.74 -2.28
CA LEU A 257 -9.48 -2.26 -1.17
C LEU A 257 -10.30 -1.11 -0.58
N ARG A 258 -11.58 -1.35 -0.37
CA ARG A 258 -12.48 -0.44 0.33
C ARG A 258 -13.16 -1.19 1.44
N TRP A 259 -13.19 -0.59 2.61
CA TRP A 259 -13.96 -1.04 3.74
C TRP A 259 -14.60 0.13 4.47
N ASP A 260 -15.86 -0.04 4.85
CA ASP A 260 -16.61 0.92 5.64
C ASP A 260 -16.86 0.29 7.02
N LYS A 261 -16.36 0.93 8.09
CA LYS A 261 -16.68 0.48 9.45
C LYS A 261 -18.17 0.65 9.70
N PRO A 262 -18.88 -0.40 10.13
CA PRO A 262 -20.30 -0.30 10.42
C PRO A 262 -20.61 0.87 11.39
N PRO A 263 -21.70 1.59 11.18
CA PRO A 263 -22.16 2.56 12.16
C PRO A 263 -22.56 1.84 13.47
N VAL A 264 -22.45 2.53 14.60
CA VAL A 264 -23.04 2.01 15.84
C VAL A 264 -24.56 2.01 15.65
N THR A 265 -25.16 0.83 15.57
CA THR A 265 -26.63 0.69 15.66
C THR A 265 -27.06 1.10 17.06
N ALA A 266 -27.84 2.19 17.14
CA ALA A 266 -28.50 2.52 18.40
C ALA A 266 -29.36 1.31 18.85
N PRO A 267 -29.36 0.93 20.11
CA PRO A 267 -30.28 -0.10 20.60
C PRO A 267 -31.70 0.31 20.23
N PRO A 268 -32.56 -0.65 19.87
CA PRO A 268 -33.95 -0.34 19.52
C PRO A 268 -34.59 0.44 20.67
N PRO A 269 -35.41 1.49 20.39
CA PRO A 269 -36.12 2.23 21.41
C PRO A 269 -37.14 1.29 22.06
N GLY A 270 -36.85 0.78 23.26
CA GLY A 270 -37.79 -0.10 23.92
C GLY A 270 -37.27 -1.01 25.05
N SER A 271 -35.97 -1.15 25.26
CA SER A 271 -35.47 -1.91 26.41
C SER A 271 -35.35 -1.00 27.67
N ARG A 272 -36.45 -0.39 28.09
CA ARG A 272 -36.53 0.08 29.48
C ARG A 272 -36.59 -1.16 30.35
N ASN A 273 -35.56 -1.36 31.14
CA ASN A 273 -35.52 -2.38 32.18
C ASN A 273 -36.65 -2.08 33.19
N PRO A 274 -37.67 -2.93 33.33
CA PRO A 274 -38.69 -2.72 34.33
C PRO A 274 -38.22 -3.32 35.66
N ALA A 275 -37.26 -2.69 36.31
CA ALA A 275 -36.88 -3.10 37.67
C ALA A 275 -36.24 -1.92 38.41
N THR A 276 -37.08 -1.05 38.96
CA THR A 276 -36.86 -0.50 40.31
C THR A 276 -38.17 0.15 40.77
N THR A 277 -39.10 -0.70 41.17
CA THR A 277 -40.17 -0.28 42.12
C THR A 277 -39.98 -1.16 43.34
N ARG A 278 -39.30 -0.65 44.33
CA ARG A 278 -39.56 -0.79 45.80
C ARG A 278 -38.67 0.17 46.57
#